data_aca14d3aa5220c31e35967d982ea1f33
#
_entry.id   aca14d3aa5220c31e35967d982ea1f33
#
_cell.length_a   1.000
_cell.length_b   1.000
_cell.length_c   1.000
_cell.angle_alpha   90.00
_cell.angle_beta   90.00
_cell.angle_gamma   90.00
#
_symmetry.space_group_name_H-M   'P 1'
#
loop_
_entity.id
_entity.type
_entity.pdbx_description
1 polymer ?
#
loop_
_entity_poly.entity_id
_entity_poly.type
_entity_poly.pdbx_seq_one_letter_code
_entity_poly.pdbx_strand_id
1 'polypeptide(L)'
;LAGSLLFSFGAFHQPSRLRPLLLVSALASGLLILAMAWLPPFILVLLIRFLAGVASAGMLIFGSTLIMQHTRHPFVLAALFSGVGIGIALGNEYVLAGLHFAFSSQTLWQGAGALSGMMLIALTLLMPSKKHAIAPMPLAKTEQQIMSWWLLAILYGLAGFGYIIVATYLPLMAKDAGSPLLTAHLWTLVGLSIVPGCFGWLWAAKRWGALPCLTANLLVQAISVLLTLASDSPLLLIISSIGFGGTFMGTTSLVMTIARQLSVPGNLNLLGFVTLIYGIGQILGPALTSMLGNGTSALAGATLCGAAALFIAALISTVQLFKLQVVTS
;
A
#
# COMPACT_ATOMS: atom_id res chain seq x y z
N LEU A 1 -2.38 9.66 -7.27
CA LEU A 1 -3.46 10.65 -7.17
C LEU A 1 -4.31 10.73 -8.42
N ALA A 2 -3.74 11.12 -9.58
CA ALA A 2 -4.53 11.28 -10.82
C ALA A 2 -5.29 9.99 -11.19
N GLY A 3 -4.64 8.83 -11.10
CA GLY A 3 -5.29 7.54 -11.34
C GLY A 3 -6.40 7.24 -10.33
N SER A 4 -6.15 7.45 -9.04
CA SER A 4 -7.17 7.23 -8.00
C SER A 4 -8.36 8.17 -8.18
N LEU A 5 -8.12 9.44 -8.54
CA LEU A 5 -9.17 10.40 -8.84
C LEU A 5 -10.00 9.96 -10.06
N LEU A 6 -9.32 9.60 -11.15
CA LEU A 6 -9.96 9.14 -12.38
C LEU A 6 -10.85 7.90 -12.13
N PHE A 7 -10.35 6.94 -11.36
CA PHE A 7 -11.03 5.66 -11.11
C PHE A 7 -11.99 5.70 -9.92
N SER A 8 -12.06 6.79 -9.15
CA SER A 8 -13.04 6.98 -8.08
C SER A 8 -14.43 7.36 -8.60
N PHE A 9 -14.50 7.95 -9.78
CA PHE A 9 -15.75 8.44 -10.38
C PHE A 9 -16.04 7.76 -11.72
N GLY A 10 -17.32 7.62 -12.07
CA GLY A 10 -17.77 7.18 -13.39
C GLY A 10 -18.06 5.68 -13.52
N ALA A 11 -18.17 5.22 -14.76
CA ALA A 11 -18.64 3.88 -15.14
C ALA A 11 -17.59 2.76 -14.97
N PHE A 12 -16.45 3.04 -14.32
CA PHE A 12 -15.35 2.06 -14.16
C PHE A 12 -15.69 0.90 -13.23
N HIS A 13 -16.78 0.99 -12.44
CA HIS A 13 -17.16 -0.02 -11.43
C HIS A 13 -18.09 -1.10 -11.97
N GLN A 14 -18.49 -1.02 -13.25
CA GLN A 14 -19.29 -2.07 -13.83
C GLN A 14 -18.54 -3.42 -13.79
N PRO A 15 -19.13 -4.49 -13.24
CA PRO A 15 -18.44 -5.78 -13.07
C PRO A 15 -17.87 -6.31 -14.39
N SER A 16 -18.56 -6.03 -15.52
CA SER A 16 -18.11 -6.44 -16.85
C SER A 16 -16.83 -5.76 -17.33
N ARG A 17 -16.50 -4.59 -16.80
CA ARG A 17 -15.33 -3.78 -17.19
C ARG A 17 -14.11 -3.97 -16.30
N LEU A 18 -14.28 -4.46 -15.06
CA LEU A 18 -13.17 -4.58 -14.11
C LEU A 18 -12.02 -5.46 -14.61
N ARG A 19 -12.36 -6.61 -15.19
CA ARG A 19 -11.35 -7.54 -15.74
C ARG A 19 -10.53 -6.92 -16.87
N PRO A 20 -11.13 -6.39 -17.95
CA PRO A 20 -10.36 -5.77 -19.02
C PRO A 20 -9.58 -4.53 -18.52
N LEU A 21 -10.12 -3.73 -17.62
CA LEU A 21 -9.42 -2.58 -17.05
C LEU A 21 -8.20 -3.00 -16.21
N LEU A 22 -8.31 -4.07 -15.42
CA LEU A 22 -7.19 -4.65 -14.68
C LEU A 22 -6.07 -5.12 -15.64
N LEU A 23 -6.43 -5.84 -16.71
CA LEU A 23 -5.46 -6.33 -17.69
C LEU A 23 -4.78 -5.19 -18.45
N VAL A 24 -5.54 -4.16 -18.85
CA VAL A 24 -4.98 -2.97 -19.51
C VAL A 24 -4.03 -2.22 -18.55
N SER A 25 -4.41 -2.08 -17.28
CA SER A 25 -3.54 -1.44 -16.27
C SER A 25 -2.25 -2.24 -16.05
N ALA A 26 -2.33 -3.57 -15.98
CA ALA A 26 -1.18 -4.43 -15.83
C ALA A 26 -0.26 -4.40 -17.07
N LEU A 27 -0.83 -4.45 -18.27
CA LEU A 27 -0.09 -4.32 -19.52
C LEU A 27 0.61 -2.96 -19.61
N ALA A 28 -0.11 -1.88 -19.32
CA ALA A 28 0.44 -0.53 -19.31
C ALA A 28 1.59 -0.40 -18.32
N SER A 29 1.47 -0.96 -17.11
CA SER A 29 2.54 -0.96 -16.12
C SER A 29 3.79 -1.68 -16.62
N GLY A 30 3.64 -2.87 -17.22
CA GLY A 30 4.76 -3.63 -17.78
C GLY A 30 5.47 -2.89 -18.92
N LEU A 31 4.69 -2.30 -19.85
CA LEU A 31 5.24 -1.52 -20.96
C LEU A 31 5.96 -0.25 -20.50
N LEU A 32 5.44 0.42 -19.49
CA LEU A 32 6.06 1.63 -18.91
C LEU A 32 7.34 1.30 -18.15
N ILE A 33 7.41 0.14 -17.46
CA ILE A 33 8.65 -0.37 -16.87
C ILE A 33 9.67 -0.63 -17.98
N LEU A 34 9.28 -1.30 -19.05
CA LEU A 34 10.15 -1.59 -20.19
C LEU A 34 10.63 -0.31 -20.87
N ALA A 35 9.78 0.71 -20.97
CA ALA A 35 10.13 2.00 -21.55
C ALA A 35 11.29 2.70 -20.82
N MET A 36 11.47 2.45 -19.52
CA MET A 36 12.61 2.96 -18.76
C MET A 36 13.96 2.37 -19.24
N ALA A 37 13.95 1.21 -19.92
CA ALA A 37 15.17 0.58 -20.43
C ALA A 37 15.85 1.38 -21.54
N TRP A 38 15.13 2.25 -22.26
CA TRP A 38 15.71 3.15 -23.26
C TRP A 38 16.41 4.38 -22.66
N LEU A 39 16.50 4.48 -21.32
CA LEU A 39 17.12 5.60 -20.60
C LEU A 39 16.63 6.95 -21.14
N PRO A 40 15.34 7.21 -21.11
CA PRO A 40 14.74 8.39 -21.74
C PRO A 40 15.21 9.70 -21.07
N PRO A 41 15.14 10.85 -21.77
CA PRO A 41 15.46 12.13 -21.18
C PRO A 41 14.52 12.45 -20.00
N PHE A 42 14.96 13.34 -19.10
CA PHE A 42 14.29 13.61 -17.82
C PHE A 42 12.79 13.90 -17.92
N ILE A 43 12.37 14.70 -18.91
CA ILE A 43 10.93 15.01 -19.10
C ILE A 43 10.13 13.75 -19.43
N LEU A 44 10.68 12.87 -20.26
CA LEU A 44 10.03 11.61 -20.62
C LEU A 44 10.00 10.64 -19.45
N VAL A 45 11.05 10.63 -18.60
CA VAL A 45 11.05 9.89 -17.33
C VAL A 45 9.87 10.33 -16.45
N LEU A 46 9.64 11.64 -16.29
CA LEU A 46 8.52 12.17 -15.51
C LEU A 46 7.17 11.71 -16.07
N LEU A 47 7.00 11.76 -17.40
CA LEU A 47 5.77 11.31 -18.05
C LEU A 47 5.54 9.79 -17.86
N ILE A 48 6.59 8.98 -18.07
CA ILE A 48 6.52 7.52 -17.86
C ILE A 48 6.15 7.22 -16.39
N ARG A 49 6.77 7.89 -15.43
CA ARG A 49 6.48 7.71 -14.00
C ARG A 49 5.06 8.15 -13.63
N PHE A 50 4.57 9.25 -14.21
CA PHE A 50 3.19 9.70 -14.04
C PHE A 50 2.19 8.66 -14.57
N LEU A 51 2.39 8.19 -15.80
CA LEU A 51 1.52 7.17 -16.41
C LEU A 51 1.59 5.83 -15.67
N ALA A 52 2.79 5.43 -15.21
CA ALA A 52 2.97 4.23 -14.38
C ALA A 52 2.21 4.34 -13.05
N GLY A 53 2.18 5.53 -12.43
CA GLY A 53 1.38 5.79 -11.25
C GLY A 53 -0.12 5.66 -11.51
N VAL A 54 -0.62 6.12 -12.66
CA VAL A 54 -2.02 5.94 -13.08
C VAL A 54 -2.34 4.45 -13.27
N ALA A 55 -1.49 3.73 -13.98
CA ALA A 55 -1.67 2.29 -14.22
C ALA A 55 -1.62 1.48 -12.91
N SER A 56 -0.69 1.80 -12.02
CA SER A 56 -0.59 1.17 -10.69
C SER A 56 -1.84 1.40 -9.83
N ALA A 57 -2.39 2.61 -9.82
CA ALA A 57 -3.65 2.91 -9.14
C ALA A 57 -4.80 2.07 -9.72
N GLY A 58 -4.85 1.89 -11.04
CA GLY A 58 -5.82 1.02 -11.70
C GLY A 58 -5.68 -0.44 -11.25
N MET A 59 -4.47 -0.97 -11.21
CA MET A 59 -4.22 -2.35 -10.73
C MET A 59 -4.72 -2.55 -9.30
N LEU A 60 -4.43 -1.63 -8.39
CA LEU A 60 -4.87 -1.71 -7.01
C LEU A 60 -6.41 -1.64 -6.89
N ILE A 61 -7.03 -0.64 -7.53
CA ILE A 61 -8.47 -0.38 -7.42
C ILE A 61 -9.29 -1.48 -8.11
N PHE A 62 -8.94 -1.82 -9.36
CA PHE A 62 -9.70 -2.84 -10.11
C PHE A 62 -9.44 -4.25 -9.57
N GLY A 63 -8.19 -4.56 -9.19
CA GLY A 63 -7.81 -5.85 -8.61
C GLY A 63 -8.51 -6.09 -7.27
N SER A 64 -8.45 -5.15 -6.35
CA SER A 64 -9.12 -5.26 -5.05
C SER A 64 -10.64 -5.30 -5.20
N THR A 65 -11.23 -4.46 -6.06
CA THR A 65 -12.67 -4.45 -6.33
C THR A 65 -13.13 -5.78 -6.93
N LEU A 66 -12.41 -6.31 -7.92
CA LEU A 66 -12.73 -7.58 -8.56
C LEU A 66 -12.73 -8.73 -7.55
N ILE A 67 -11.70 -8.84 -6.74
CA ILE A 67 -11.58 -9.88 -5.70
C ILE A 67 -12.68 -9.71 -4.66
N MET A 68 -12.88 -8.49 -4.18
CA MET A 68 -13.89 -8.20 -3.15
C MET A 68 -15.33 -8.44 -3.61
N GLN A 69 -15.63 -8.36 -4.90
CA GLN A 69 -16.94 -8.71 -5.43
C GLN A 69 -17.20 -10.23 -5.46
N HIS A 70 -16.13 -11.03 -5.57
CA HIS A 70 -16.27 -12.48 -5.77
C HIS A 70 -16.00 -13.30 -4.50
N THR A 71 -15.39 -12.73 -3.47
CA THR A 71 -15.10 -13.44 -2.23
C THR A 71 -15.17 -12.56 -0.99
N ARG A 72 -15.59 -13.17 0.12
CA ARG A 72 -15.48 -12.57 1.46
C ARG A 72 -14.38 -13.24 2.29
N HIS A 73 -13.67 -14.20 1.70
CA HIS A 73 -12.66 -14.92 2.45
C HIS A 73 -11.45 -14.02 2.72
N PRO A 74 -11.10 -13.77 4.00
CA PRO A 74 -10.07 -12.81 4.37
C PRO A 74 -8.69 -13.17 3.80
N PHE A 75 -8.39 -14.47 3.69
CA PHE A 75 -7.09 -14.93 3.17
C PHE A 75 -6.89 -14.65 1.68
N VAL A 76 -7.95 -14.55 0.89
CA VAL A 76 -7.82 -14.17 -0.52
C VAL A 76 -7.44 -12.69 -0.64
N LEU A 77 -8.00 -11.85 0.21
CA LEU A 77 -7.62 -10.44 0.28
C LEU A 77 -6.20 -10.27 0.86
N ALA A 78 -5.85 -11.07 1.88
CA ALA A 78 -4.49 -11.12 2.40
C ALA A 78 -3.47 -11.51 1.33
N ALA A 79 -3.76 -12.52 0.51
CA ALA A 79 -2.90 -12.96 -0.58
C ALA A 79 -2.70 -11.84 -1.64
N LEU A 80 -3.77 -11.10 -1.97
CA LEU A 80 -3.66 -9.95 -2.89
C LEU A 80 -2.65 -8.91 -2.37
N PHE A 81 -2.79 -8.47 -1.12
CA PHE A 81 -1.91 -7.45 -0.54
C PHE A 81 -0.51 -7.98 -0.21
N SER A 82 -0.39 -9.28 0.11
CA SER A 82 0.91 -9.94 0.29
C SER A 82 1.74 -9.94 -0.98
N GLY A 83 1.12 -9.92 -2.16
CA GLY A 83 1.79 -9.78 -3.45
C GLY A 83 2.65 -8.51 -3.53
N VAL A 84 2.24 -7.43 -2.87
CA VAL A 84 3.04 -6.19 -2.78
C VAL A 84 4.35 -6.46 -2.01
N GLY A 85 4.27 -7.17 -0.88
CA GLY A 85 5.43 -7.53 -0.08
C GLY A 85 6.42 -8.42 -0.83
N ILE A 86 5.90 -9.45 -1.49
CA ILE A 86 6.70 -10.33 -2.34
C ILE A 86 7.37 -9.53 -3.46
N GLY A 87 6.64 -8.62 -4.12
CA GLY A 87 7.17 -7.76 -5.17
C GLY A 87 8.28 -6.83 -4.67
N ILE A 88 8.14 -6.25 -3.46
CA ILE A 88 9.17 -5.41 -2.84
C ILE A 88 10.43 -6.25 -2.54
N ALA A 89 10.28 -7.42 -1.90
CA ALA A 89 11.40 -8.28 -1.55
C ALA A 89 12.14 -8.77 -2.79
N LEU A 90 11.44 -9.35 -3.76
CA LEU A 90 12.04 -9.84 -5.01
C LEU A 90 12.65 -8.70 -5.83
N GLY A 91 12.01 -7.52 -5.87
CA GLY A 91 12.53 -6.35 -6.57
C GLY A 91 13.84 -5.85 -5.97
N ASN A 92 13.95 -5.81 -4.64
CA ASN A 92 15.19 -5.43 -3.97
C ASN A 92 16.30 -6.44 -4.27
N GLU A 93 16.05 -7.73 -4.10
CA GLU A 93 17.05 -8.78 -4.36
C GLU A 93 17.46 -8.84 -5.84
N TYR A 94 16.51 -8.59 -6.75
CA TYR A 94 16.80 -8.50 -8.18
C TYR A 94 17.80 -7.36 -8.49
N VAL A 95 17.59 -6.18 -7.89
CA VAL A 95 18.51 -5.05 -8.06
C VAL A 95 19.87 -5.36 -7.45
N LEU A 96 19.93 -5.93 -6.24
CA LEU A 96 21.17 -6.30 -5.57
C LEU A 96 21.96 -7.34 -6.36
N ALA A 97 21.29 -8.37 -6.86
CA ALA A 97 21.91 -9.37 -7.74
C ALA A 97 22.46 -8.72 -9.01
N GLY A 98 21.70 -7.84 -9.64
CA GLY A 98 22.17 -7.13 -10.84
C GLY A 98 23.38 -6.24 -10.57
N LEU A 99 23.44 -5.58 -9.42
CA LEU A 99 24.62 -4.82 -9.00
C LEU A 99 25.84 -5.72 -8.76
N HIS A 100 25.62 -6.89 -8.16
CA HIS A 100 26.69 -7.88 -7.92
C HIS A 100 27.27 -8.40 -9.25
N PHE A 101 26.43 -8.64 -10.27
CA PHE A 101 26.86 -9.06 -11.60
C PHE A 101 27.21 -7.89 -12.54
N ALA A 102 27.32 -6.67 -12.01
CA ALA A 102 27.63 -5.46 -12.77
C ALA A 102 26.70 -5.21 -13.96
N PHE A 103 25.41 -5.55 -13.85
CA PHE A 103 24.43 -5.26 -14.88
C PHE A 103 24.23 -3.76 -15.05
N SER A 104 24.07 -3.33 -16.30
CA SER A 104 23.70 -1.94 -16.59
C SER A 104 22.29 -1.62 -16.14
N SER A 105 22.01 -0.34 -15.90
CA SER A 105 20.64 0.13 -15.59
C SER A 105 19.64 -0.28 -16.67
N GLN A 106 20.06 -0.26 -17.93
CA GLN A 106 19.26 -0.70 -19.06
C GLN A 106 18.87 -2.18 -18.93
N THR A 107 19.84 -3.06 -18.65
CA THR A 107 19.61 -4.50 -18.45
C THR A 107 18.66 -4.76 -17.29
N LEU A 108 18.80 -4.01 -16.18
CA LEU A 108 17.90 -4.12 -15.03
C LEU A 108 16.46 -3.72 -15.40
N TRP A 109 16.25 -2.64 -16.13
CA TRP A 109 14.92 -2.27 -16.58
C TRP A 109 14.32 -3.26 -17.58
N GLN A 110 15.12 -3.81 -18.51
CA GLN A 110 14.67 -4.84 -19.44
C GLN A 110 14.22 -6.10 -18.70
N GLY A 111 15.01 -6.58 -17.75
CA GLY A 111 14.65 -7.75 -16.94
C GLY A 111 13.41 -7.52 -16.08
N ALA A 112 13.27 -6.33 -15.47
CA ALA A 112 12.05 -5.96 -14.75
C ALA A 112 10.82 -5.93 -15.66
N GLY A 113 10.95 -5.39 -16.87
CA GLY A 113 9.89 -5.39 -17.88
C GLY A 113 9.52 -6.82 -18.35
N ALA A 114 10.51 -7.68 -18.59
CA ALA A 114 10.29 -9.08 -18.94
C ALA A 114 9.58 -9.84 -17.81
N LEU A 115 9.99 -9.64 -16.56
CA LEU A 115 9.34 -10.23 -15.39
C LEU A 115 7.88 -9.78 -15.27
N SER A 116 7.63 -8.48 -15.48
CA SER A 116 6.26 -7.93 -15.49
C SER A 116 5.41 -8.56 -16.60
N GLY A 117 5.99 -8.80 -17.77
CA GLY A 117 5.34 -9.49 -18.88
C GLY A 117 4.98 -10.94 -18.55
N MET A 118 5.89 -11.68 -17.93
CA MET A 118 5.61 -13.06 -17.45
C MET A 118 4.50 -13.07 -16.39
N MET A 119 4.49 -12.11 -15.47
CA MET A 119 3.41 -11.99 -14.46
C MET A 119 2.07 -11.66 -15.12
N LEU A 120 2.05 -10.81 -16.16
CA LEU A 120 0.84 -10.52 -16.93
C LEU A 120 0.30 -11.77 -17.62
N ILE A 121 1.17 -12.57 -18.25
CA ILE A 121 0.79 -13.85 -18.85
C ILE A 121 0.21 -14.78 -17.80
N ALA A 122 0.88 -14.95 -16.67
CA ALA A 122 0.39 -15.76 -15.55
C ALA A 122 -0.99 -15.27 -15.06
N LEU A 123 -1.16 -13.95 -14.90
CA LEU A 123 -2.45 -13.35 -14.52
C LEU A 123 -3.55 -13.69 -15.53
N THR A 124 -3.28 -13.59 -16.83
CA THR A 124 -4.28 -13.89 -17.87
C THR A 124 -4.68 -15.37 -17.90
N LEU A 125 -3.71 -16.26 -17.70
CA LEU A 125 -3.94 -17.72 -17.68
C LEU A 125 -4.68 -18.19 -16.42
N LEU A 126 -4.36 -17.60 -15.27
CA LEU A 126 -4.95 -17.97 -13.99
C LEU A 126 -6.31 -17.31 -13.73
N MET A 127 -6.64 -16.26 -14.48
CA MET A 127 -7.89 -15.54 -14.30
C MET A 127 -9.08 -16.39 -14.79
N PRO A 128 -10.11 -16.65 -13.94
CA PRO A 128 -11.26 -17.47 -14.29
C PRO A 128 -11.94 -16.99 -15.57
N SER A 129 -12.37 -17.92 -16.41
CA SER A 129 -13.14 -17.59 -17.61
C SER A 129 -14.46 -16.92 -17.25
N LYS A 130 -14.98 -16.03 -18.12
CA LYS A 130 -16.28 -15.35 -17.95
C LYS A 130 -17.45 -16.31 -17.70
N LYS A 131 -17.38 -17.55 -18.17
CA LYS A 131 -18.40 -18.58 -18.00
C LYS A 131 -18.60 -19.03 -16.53
N HIS A 132 -17.63 -18.78 -15.66
CA HIS A 132 -17.66 -19.13 -14.23
C HIS A 132 -17.70 -17.89 -13.33
N ALA A 133 -18.06 -16.74 -13.89
CA ALA A 133 -18.26 -15.52 -13.09
C ALA A 133 -19.44 -15.76 -12.13
N ILE A 134 -19.14 -16.02 -10.87
CA ILE A 134 -20.12 -16.04 -9.80
C ILE A 134 -20.76 -14.63 -9.77
N ALA A 135 -22.09 -14.56 -9.70
CA ALA A 135 -22.77 -13.29 -9.57
C ALA A 135 -22.20 -12.50 -8.38
N PRO A 136 -22.01 -11.16 -8.53
CA PRO A 136 -21.51 -10.34 -7.45
C PRO A 136 -22.31 -10.57 -6.18
N MET A 137 -21.62 -10.96 -5.11
CA MET A 137 -22.30 -11.24 -3.85
C MET A 137 -22.82 -9.92 -3.26
N PRO A 138 -24.11 -9.80 -2.92
CA PRO A 138 -24.65 -8.59 -2.31
C PRO A 138 -23.80 -8.22 -1.07
N LEU A 139 -23.44 -6.94 -0.97
CA LEU A 139 -22.80 -6.42 0.25
C LEU A 139 -23.78 -6.63 1.41
N ALA A 140 -23.36 -7.36 2.44
CA ALA A 140 -24.12 -7.35 3.69
C ALA A 140 -24.05 -5.93 4.23
N LYS A 141 -25.13 -5.18 4.09
CA LYS A 141 -25.30 -3.90 4.79
C LYS A 141 -25.39 -4.27 6.27
N THR A 142 -24.34 -3.98 7.02
CA THR A 142 -24.43 -4.00 8.46
C THR A 142 -25.29 -2.79 8.84
N GLU A 143 -26.41 -2.99 9.52
CA GLU A 143 -27.31 -1.90 9.95
C GLU A 143 -26.58 -0.91 10.86
N GLN A 144 -25.53 -1.35 11.55
CA GLN A 144 -24.69 -0.54 12.39
C GLN A 144 -23.53 0.08 11.60
N GLN A 145 -23.57 1.38 11.43
CA GLN A 145 -22.51 2.14 10.76
C GLN A 145 -21.27 2.19 11.66
N ILE A 146 -20.25 1.41 11.33
CA ILE A 146 -18.99 1.28 12.09
C ILE A 146 -18.30 2.65 12.28
N MET A 147 -18.30 3.47 11.24
CA MET A 147 -17.79 4.86 11.25
C MET A 147 -18.24 5.60 10.00
N SER A 148 -18.07 6.93 9.97
CA SER A 148 -18.34 7.72 8.79
C SER A 148 -17.30 7.46 7.70
N TRP A 149 -17.72 7.41 6.44
CA TRP A 149 -16.83 7.18 5.29
C TRP A 149 -15.74 8.25 5.14
N TRP A 150 -16.07 9.53 5.42
CA TRP A 150 -15.10 10.63 5.35
C TRP A 150 -14.05 10.53 6.47
N LEU A 151 -14.44 10.03 7.65
CA LEU A 151 -13.52 9.84 8.77
C LEU A 151 -12.54 8.70 8.50
N LEU A 152 -13.01 7.61 7.85
CA LEU A 152 -12.12 6.55 7.35
C LEU A 152 -11.13 7.10 6.31
N ALA A 153 -11.57 8.00 5.44
CA ALA A 153 -10.70 8.62 4.44
C ALA A 153 -9.61 9.48 5.09
N ILE A 154 -9.97 10.33 6.08
CA ILE A 154 -9.00 11.14 6.82
C ILE A 154 -7.99 10.26 7.56
N LEU A 155 -8.48 9.26 8.30
CA LEU A 155 -7.63 8.30 9.01
C LEU A 155 -6.63 7.64 8.06
N TYR A 156 -7.10 7.20 6.91
CA TYR A 156 -6.24 6.54 5.92
C TYR A 156 -5.27 7.52 5.26
N GLY A 157 -5.67 8.77 5.07
CA GLY A 157 -4.78 9.86 4.62
C GLY A 157 -3.64 10.14 5.61
N LEU A 158 -3.95 10.19 6.91
CA LEU A 158 -2.94 10.32 7.97
C LEU A 158 -2.00 9.12 7.98
N ALA A 159 -2.51 7.90 7.78
CA ALA A 159 -1.69 6.71 7.65
C ALA A 159 -0.77 6.80 6.41
N GLY A 160 -1.27 7.30 5.29
CA GLY A 160 -0.49 7.54 4.07
C GLY A 160 0.64 8.55 4.27
N PHE A 161 0.38 9.62 5.01
CA PHE A 161 1.38 10.61 5.39
C PHE A 161 2.44 10.00 6.33
N GLY A 162 2.01 9.29 7.35
CA GLY A 162 2.91 8.79 8.39
C GLY A 162 3.88 7.72 7.90
N TYR A 163 3.43 6.80 7.04
CA TYR A 163 4.29 5.72 6.59
C TYR A 163 5.28 6.13 5.50
N ILE A 164 4.89 7.09 4.62
CA ILE A 164 5.67 7.39 3.40
C ILE A 164 7.03 8.00 3.70
N ILE A 165 7.16 8.70 4.82
CA ILE A 165 8.41 9.30 5.27
C ILE A 165 9.45 8.19 5.48
N VAL A 166 9.10 7.17 6.27
CA VAL A 166 9.97 6.02 6.46
C VAL A 166 10.17 5.27 5.14
N ALA A 167 9.11 5.01 4.39
CA ALA A 167 9.22 4.32 3.10
C ALA A 167 10.17 5.02 2.12
N THR A 168 10.24 6.36 2.14
CA THR A 168 11.12 7.11 1.24
C THR A 168 12.57 7.13 1.73
N TYR A 169 12.78 7.26 3.02
CA TYR A 169 14.09 7.57 3.60
C TYR A 169 14.72 6.41 4.37
N LEU A 170 14.08 5.25 4.47
CA LEU A 170 14.58 4.09 5.22
C LEU A 170 16.02 3.69 4.85
N PRO A 171 16.43 3.64 3.56
CA PRO A 171 17.82 3.33 3.22
C PRO A 171 18.80 4.41 3.66
N LEU A 172 18.35 5.67 3.73
CA LEU A 172 19.18 6.77 4.22
C LEU A 172 19.38 6.67 5.75
N MET A 173 18.30 6.38 6.48
CA MET A 173 18.33 6.15 7.93
C MET A 173 19.24 4.98 8.29
N ALA A 174 19.28 3.95 7.45
CA ALA A 174 20.09 2.76 7.69
C ALA A 174 21.58 2.94 7.49
N LYS A 175 22.03 4.02 6.83
CA LYS A 175 23.48 4.27 6.62
C LYS A 175 24.25 4.40 7.92
N ASP A 176 23.64 4.97 8.95
CA ASP A 176 24.25 5.21 10.24
C ASP A 176 24.35 3.93 11.11
N ALA A 177 23.62 2.87 10.73
CA ALA A 177 23.66 1.58 11.44
C ALA A 177 25.00 0.81 11.29
N GLY A 178 25.93 1.29 10.45
CA GLY A 178 27.25 0.68 10.29
C GLY A 178 27.25 -0.74 9.71
N SER A 179 26.12 -1.23 9.19
CA SER A 179 25.97 -2.57 8.61
C SER A 179 25.56 -2.49 7.15
N PRO A 180 26.51 -2.60 6.20
CA PRO A 180 26.18 -2.57 4.76
C PRO A 180 25.20 -3.67 4.35
N LEU A 181 25.31 -4.86 4.96
CA LEU A 181 24.40 -5.97 4.68
C LEU A 181 22.97 -5.63 5.08
N LEU A 182 22.78 -5.08 6.27
CA LEU A 182 21.46 -4.67 6.75
C LEU A 182 20.87 -3.59 5.83
N THR A 183 21.66 -2.57 5.51
CA THR A 183 21.22 -1.47 4.62
C THR A 183 20.78 -1.98 3.26
N ALA A 184 21.52 -2.93 2.68
CA ALA A 184 21.19 -3.52 1.38
C ALA A 184 19.86 -4.32 1.41
N HIS A 185 19.61 -5.09 2.47
CA HIS A 185 18.47 -6.01 2.55
C HIS A 185 17.27 -5.48 3.36
N LEU A 186 17.27 -4.21 3.80
CA LEU A 186 16.16 -3.65 4.57
C LEU A 186 14.81 -3.73 3.85
N TRP A 187 14.78 -3.39 2.56
CA TRP A 187 13.56 -3.50 1.78
C TRP A 187 13.10 -4.94 1.58
N THR A 188 14.03 -5.89 1.52
CA THR A 188 13.70 -7.32 1.53
C THR A 188 13.03 -7.72 2.84
N LEU A 189 13.58 -7.27 3.97
CA LEU A 189 13.01 -7.52 5.29
C LEU A 189 11.61 -6.92 5.44
N VAL A 190 11.43 -5.67 5.03
CA VAL A 190 10.11 -5.01 4.97
C VAL A 190 9.15 -5.80 4.11
N GLY A 191 9.54 -6.16 2.87
CA GLY A 191 8.71 -6.89 1.93
C GLY A 191 8.28 -8.27 2.47
N LEU A 192 9.21 -9.03 3.03
CA LEU A 192 8.92 -10.33 3.64
C LEU A 192 7.98 -10.22 4.85
N SER A 193 8.10 -9.14 5.63
CA SER A 193 7.24 -8.90 6.80
C SER A 193 5.81 -8.52 6.44
N ILE A 194 5.58 -7.96 5.25
CA ILE A 194 4.22 -7.66 4.75
C ILE A 194 3.38 -8.94 4.63
N VAL A 195 3.98 -10.05 4.21
CA VAL A 195 3.25 -11.30 3.96
C VAL A 195 2.56 -11.80 5.23
N PRO A 196 3.27 -12.17 6.30
CA PRO A 196 2.63 -12.59 7.55
C PRO A 196 1.77 -11.48 8.16
N GLY A 197 2.14 -10.21 7.99
CA GLY A 197 1.34 -9.07 8.45
C GLY A 197 -0.05 -9.04 7.84
N CYS A 198 -0.18 -9.16 6.52
CA CYS A 198 -1.49 -9.19 5.85
C CYS A 198 -2.37 -10.35 6.33
N PHE A 199 -1.80 -11.55 6.42
CA PHE A 199 -2.54 -12.73 6.90
C PHE A 199 -2.92 -12.59 8.37
N GLY A 200 -1.99 -12.14 9.22
CA GLY A 200 -2.20 -11.97 10.65
C GLY A 200 -3.29 -10.95 10.97
N TRP A 201 -3.22 -9.76 10.35
CA TRP A 201 -4.21 -8.71 10.60
C TRP A 201 -5.61 -9.07 10.10
N LEU A 202 -5.74 -9.70 8.93
CA LEU A 202 -7.06 -10.10 8.42
C LEU A 202 -7.62 -11.33 9.16
N TRP A 203 -6.76 -12.24 9.64
CA TRP A 203 -7.18 -13.29 10.55
C TRP A 203 -7.68 -12.71 11.89
N ALA A 204 -6.93 -11.77 12.46
CA ALA A 204 -7.29 -11.06 13.67
C ALA A 204 -8.62 -10.29 13.50
N ALA A 205 -8.77 -9.59 12.38
CA ALA A 205 -9.99 -8.85 12.06
C ALA A 205 -11.24 -9.75 11.94
N LYS A 206 -11.09 -10.98 11.47
CA LYS A 206 -12.18 -11.96 11.47
C LYS A 206 -12.59 -12.34 12.88
N ARG A 207 -11.67 -12.36 13.83
CA ARG A 207 -11.91 -12.80 15.22
C ARG A 207 -12.35 -11.68 16.13
N TRP A 208 -11.72 -10.50 16.01
CA TRP A 208 -11.89 -9.38 16.95
C TRP A 208 -12.53 -8.14 16.33
N GLY A 209 -12.82 -8.18 15.02
CA GLY A 209 -13.35 -7.06 14.27
C GLY A 209 -12.25 -6.23 13.59
N ALA A 210 -12.63 -5.58 12.47
CA ALA A 210 -11.66 -4.84 11.66
C ALA A 210 -11.21 -3.53 12.32
N LEU A 211 -12.11 -2.84 13.04
CA LEU A 211 -11.79 -1.54 13.65
C LEU A 211 -10.80 -1.66 14.83
N PRO A 212 -10.96 -2.60 15.81
CA PRO A 212 -9.96 -2.82 16.86
C PRO A 212 -8.58 -3.21 16.29
N CYS A 213 -8.58 -4.07 15.26
CA CYS A 213 -7.34 -4.47 14.61
C CYS A 213 -6.68 -3.31 13.86
N LEU A 214 -7.46 -2.40 13.25
CA LEU A 214 -6.93 -1.20 12.63
C LEU A 214 -6.28 -0.27 13.66
N THR A 215 -6.91 -0.09 14.82
CA THR A 215 -6.33 0.69 15.92
C THR A 215 -4.99 0.10 16.38
N ALA A 216 -4.94 -1.19 16.66
CA ALA A 216 -3.71 -1.87 17.06
C ALA A 216 -2.63 -1.82 15.97
N ASN A 217 -3.01 -2.02 14.71
CA ASN A 217 -2.11 -1.93 13.57
C ASN A 217 -1.47 -0.54 13.45
N LEU A 218 -2.26 0.53 13.56
CA LEU A 218 -1.77 1.91 13.49
C LEU A 218 -0.83 2.26 14.65
N LEU A 219 -1.11 1.76 15.86
CA LEU A 219 -0.23 1.93 17.01
C LEU A 219 1.12 1.22 16.81
N VAL A 220 1.09 -0.04 16.38
CA VAL A 220 2.32 -0.78 16.06
C VAL A 220 3.11 -0.07 14.95
N GLN A 221 2.43 0.44 13.92
CA GLN A 221 3.06 1.18 12.84
C GLN A 221 3.70 2.48 13.34
N ALA A 222 3.01 3.24 14.19
CA ALA A 222 3.54 4.47 14.78
C ALA A 222 4.80 4.20 15.62
N ILE A 223 4.77 3.16 16.45
CA ILE A 223 5.93 2.74 17.24
C ILE A 223 7.08 2.32 16.31
N SER A 224 6.80 1.55 15.26
CA SER A 224 7.80 1.13 14.29
C SER A 224 8.45 2.32 13.58
N VAL A 225 7.66 3.34 13.22
CA VAL A 225 8.16 4.60 12.67
C VAL A 225 9.06 5.33 13.67
N LEU A 226 8.69 5.41 14.94
CA LEU A 226 9.53 6.03 15.97
C LEU A 226 10.85 5.29 16.17
N LEU A 227 10.85 3.96 16.10
CA LEU A 227 12.07 3.15 16.26
C LEU A 227 13.12 3.42 15.17
N THR A 228 12.72 3.96 14.01
CA THR A 228 13.70 4.37 12.97
C THR A 228 14.56 5.55 13.41
N LEU A 229 14.18 6.30 14.44
CA LEU A 229 14.98 7.39 14.99
C LEU A 229 16.23 6.88 15.76
N ALA A 230 16.23 5.62 16.18
CA ALA A 230 17.39 4.95 16.77
C ALA A 230 18.16 4.17 15.70
N SER A 231 18.48 4.83 14.58
CA SER A 231 19.07 4.23 13.37
C SER A 231 20.50 3.73 13.55
N ASP A 232 21.19 4.16 14.57
CA ASP A 232 22.54 3.68 15.00
C ASP A 232 22.50 2.29 15.66
N SER A 233 21.32 1.80 16.04
CA SER A 233 21.13 0.44 16.56
C SER A 233 20.61 -0.51 15.47
N PRO A 234 21.44 -1.47 14.96
CA PRO A 234 20.99 -2.44 13.95
C PRO A 234 19.76 -3.26 14.39
N LEU A 235 19.71 -3.61 15.69
CA LEU A 235 18.59 -4.39 16.23
C LEU A 235 17.27 -3.59 16.19
N LEU A 236 17.30 -2.33 16.61
CA LEU A 236 16.10 -1.48 16.59
C LEU A 236 15.64 -1.20 15.16
N LEU A 237 16.58 -1.06 14.24
CA LEU A 237 16.27 -0.89 12.82
C LEU A 237 15.62 -2.15 12.21
N ILE A 238 16.08 -3.35 12.59
CA ILE A 238 15.45 -4.62 12.20
C ILE A 238 14.01 -4.70 12.76
N ILE A 239 13.83 -4.45 14.05
CA ILE A 239 12.52 -4.48 14.71
C ILE A 239 11.58 -3.47 14.06
N SER A 240 12.06 -2.24 13.82
CA SER A 240 11.33 -1.20 13.11
C SER A 240 10.89 -1.67 11.72
N SER A 241 11.80 -2.24 10.93
CA SER A 241 11.52 -2.70 9.56
C SER A 241 10.51 -3.84 9.52
N ILE A 242 10.59 -4.78 10.48
CA ILE A 242 9.61 -5.86 10.62
C ILE A 242 8.24 -5.31 11.02
N GLY A 243 8.18 -4.43 12.01
CA GLY A 243 6.93 -3.82 12.47
C GLY A 243 6.31 -2.92 11.41
N PHE A 244 7.13 -2.11 10.73
CA PHE A 244 6.70 -1.27 9.61
C PHE A 244 6.15 -2.12 8.45
N GLY A 245 6.89 -3.12 7.98
CA GLY A 245 6.44 -4.03 6.93
C GLY A 245 5.18 -4.80 7.33
N GLY A 246 5.16 -5.37 8.53
CA GLY A 246 4.03 -6.14 9.05
C GLY A 246 2.73 -5.33 9.20
N THR A 247 2.81 -4.00 9.28
CA THR A 247 1.63 -3.13 9.45
C THR A 247 1.24 -2.38 8.18
N PHE A 248 2.17 -2.06 7.32
CA PHE A 248 1.98 -1.21 6.15
C PHE A 248 0.81 -1.66 5.24
N MET A 249 0.86 -2.86 4.70
CA MET A 249 -0.25 -3.40 3.91
C MET A 249 -1.39 -3.92 4.79
N GLY A 250 -1.13 -4.20 6.06
CA GLY A 250 -2.14 -4.48 7.08
C GLY A 250 -3.13 -3.33 7.21
N THR A 251 -2.66 -2.08 7.34
CA THR A 251 -3.51 -0.88 7.33
C THR A 251 -4.39 -0.84 6.10
N THR A 252 -3.82 -1.00 4.90
CA THR A 252 -4.55 -0.99 3.63
C THR A 252 -5.64 -2.06 3.60
N SER A 253 -5.31 -3.29 3.97
CA SER A 253 -6.24 -4.42 3.94
C SER A 253 -7.41 -4.26 4.92
N LEU A 254 -7.14 -3.72 6.11
CA LEU A 254 -8.15 -3.43 7.13
C LEU A 254 -9.06 -2.27 6.71
N VAL A 255 -8.49 -1.17 6.20
CA VAL A 255 -9.25 -0.03 5.67
C VAL A 255 -10.16 -0.46 4.52
N MET A 256 -9.66 -1.25 3.57
CA MET A 256 -10.48 -1.77 2.46
C MET A 256 -11.60 -2.70 2.96
N THR A 257 -11.34 -3.48 4.02
CA THR A 257 -12.35 -4.31 4.67
C THR A 257 -13.45 -3.49 5.33
N ILE A 258 -13.10 -2.41 6.03
CA ILE A 258 -14.07 -1.47 6.64
C ILE A 258 -14.83 -0.72 5.55
N ALA A 259 -14.14 -0.19 4.54
CA ALA A 259 -14.75 0.59 3.46
C ALA A 259 -15.87 -0.16 2.73
N ARG A 260 -15.76 -1.49 2.60
CA ARG A 260 -16.83 -2.34 2.01
C ARG A 260 -18.12 -2.37 2.81
N GLN A 261 -18.07 -2.10 4.11
CA GLN A 261 -19.21 -2.18 5.03
C GLN A 261 -19.90 -0.82 5.18
N LEU A 262 -19.28 0.25 4.67
CA LEU A 262 -19.81 1.61 4.82
C LEU A 262 -20.73 1.98 3.68
N SER A 263 -21.82 2.65 4.03
CA SER A 263 -22.71 3.28 3.06
C SER A 263 -22.16 4.64 2.66
N VAL A 264 -22.14 4.93 1.36
CA VAL A 264 -21.70 6.21 0.79
C VAL A 264 -22.80 6.85 -0.01
N PRO A 265 -22.90 8.20 -0.02
CA PRO A 265 -23.89 8.90 -0.83
C PRO A 265 -23.55 8.83 -2.32
N GLY A 266 -24.57 8.69 -3.17
CA GLY A 266 -24.45 8.75 -4.63
C GLY A 266 -23.62 7.61 -5.25
N ASN A 267 -22.90 7.94 -6.31
CA ASN A 267 -22.10 7.00 -7.12
C ASN A 267 -20.60 7.02 -6.75
N LEU A 268 -20.26 7.41 -5.52
CA LEU A 268 -18.89 7.48 -5.07
C LEU A 268 -18.30 6.05 -4.87
N ASN A 269 -17.18 5.77 -5.53
CA ASN A 269 -16.39 4.60 -5.18
C ASN A 269 -15.54 4.90 -3.94
N LEU A 270 -15.96 4.41 -2.80
CA LEU A 270 -15.26 4.63 -1.54
C LEU A 270 -13.82 4.09 -1.58
N LEU A 271 -13.58 2.94 -2.19
CA LEU A 271 -12.23 2.36 -2.29
C LEU A 271 -11.27 3.28 -3.05
N GLY A 272 -11.73 3.83 -4.17
CA GLY A 272 -10.98 4.82 -4.93
C GLY A 272 -10.76 6.12 -4.14
N PHE A 273 -11.80 6.61 -3.48
CA PHE A 273 -11.75 7.86 -2.72
C PHE A 273 -10.80 7.77 -1.51
N VAL A 274 -10.87 6.72 -0.71
CA VAL A 274 -9.91 6.55 0.42
C VAL A 274 -8.48 6.39 -0.09
N THR A 275 -8.28 5.71 -1.24
CA THR A 275 -6.97 5.60 -1.89
C THR A 275 -6.46 6.96 -2.39
N LEU A 276 -7.36 7.83 -2.88
CA LEU A 276 -7.02 9.20 -3.26
C LEU A 276 -6.50 10.00 -2.07
N ILE A 277 -7.22 9.98 -0.95
CA ILE A 277 -6.82 10.71 0.27
C ILE A 277 -5.52 10.16 0.85
N TYR A 278 -5.36 8.83 0.83
CA TYR A 278 -4.09 8.17 1.16
C TYR A 278 -2.92 8.67 0.29
N GLY A 279 -3.14 8.78 -1.03
CA GLY A 279 -2.16 9.31 -1.96
C GLY A 279 -1.82 10.79 -1.72
N ILE A 280 -2.78 11.60 -1.26
CA ILE A 280 -2.51 12.98 -0.83
C ILE A 280 -1.55 12.97 0.36
N GLY A 281 -1.79 12.13 1.37
CA GLY A 281 -0.87 11.93 2.49
C GLY A 281 0.54 11.57 2.03
N GLN A 282 0.65 10.66 1.06
CA GLN A 282 1.95 10.26 0.50
C GLN A 282 2.73 11.38 -0.19
N ILE A 283 2.06 12.37 -0.75
CA ILE A 283 2.74 13.56 -1.33
C ILE A 283 3.17 14.53 -0.23
N LEU A 284 2.30 14.73 0.78
CA LEU A 284 2.57 15.67 1.85
C LEU A 284 3.75 15.25 2.73
N GLY A 285 4.02 13.95 2.90
CA GLY A 285 5.13 13.46 3.72
C GLY A 285 6.51 13.93 3.22
N PRO A 286 6.94 13.56 2.00
CA PRO A 286 8.20 14.04 1.44
C PRO A 286 8.24 15.56 1.25
N ALA A 287 7.11 16.21 0.94
CA ALA A 287 7.02 17.66 0.85
C ALA A 287 7.36 18.33 2.19
N LEU A 288 6.80 17.83 3.30
CA LEU A 288 7.15 18.31 4.64
C LEU A 288 8.64 18.11 4.92
N THR A 289 9.18 16.94 4.60
CA THR A 289 10.61 16.67 4.82
C THR A 289 11.49 17.68 4.08
N SER A 290 11.15 17.99 2.82
CA SER A 290 11.91 19.00 2.05
C SER A 290 11.78 20.43 2.60
N MET A 291 10.62 20.76 3.20
CA MET A 291 10.40 22.08 3.84
C MET A 291 11.15 22.22 5.16
N LEU A 292 11.37 21.15 5.90
CA LEU A 292 12.15 21.16 7.14
C LEU A 292 13.65 21.31 6.90
N GLY A 293 14.10 21.22 5.64
CA GLY A 293 15.48 21.40 5.23
C GLY A 293 16.20 20.10 4.92
N ASN A 294 17.53 20.13 4.96
CA ASN A 294 18.39 19.00 4.66
C ASN A 294 19.11 18.51 5.93
N GLY A 295 19.32 17.20 6.01
CA GLY A 295 20.10 16.59 7.08
C GLY A 295 19.28 15.73 8.04
N THR A 296 19.98 15.19 9.04
CA THR A 296 19.42 14.22 10.01
C THR A 296 18.33 14.83 10.89
N SER A 297 18.47 16.10 11.28
CA SER A 297 17.47 16.81 12.09
C SER A 297 16.14 17.01 11.35
N ALA A 298 16.19 17.36 10.06
CA ALA A 298 15.00 17.51 9.22
C ALA A 298 14.28 16.16 9.04
N LEU A 299 15.05 15.09 8.83
CA LEU A 299 14.52 13.75 8.70
C LEU A 299 13.91 13.27 10.01
N ALA A 300 14.54 13.51 11.15
CA ALA A 300 14.01 13.19 12.47
C ALA A 300 12.70 13.95 12.75
N GLY A 301 12.66 15.26 12.44
CA GLY A 301 11.45 16.07 12.58
C GLY A 301 10.30 15.56 11.71
N ALA A 302 10.57 15.23 10.44
CA ALA A 302 9.57 14.63 9.55
C ALA A 302 9.06 13.28 10.09
N THR A 303 9.96 12.42 10.58
CA THR A 303 9.62 11.12 11.16
C THR A 303 8.72 11.26 12.38
N LEU A 304 9.00 12.23 13.27
CA LEU A 304 8.15 12.55 14.42
C LEU A 304 6.75 13.02 13.97
N CYS A 305 6.67 13.88 12.96
CA CYS A 305 5.39 14.29 12.38
C CYS A 305 4.63 13.08 11.77
N GLY A 306 5.34 12.17 11.12
CA GLY A 306 4.78 10.94 10.57
C GLY A 306 4.22 10.03 11.66
N ALA A 307 4.97 9.82 12.74
CA ALA A 307 4.52 9.04 13.88
C ALA A 307 3.32 9.69 14.57
N ALA A 308 3.35 11.03 14.75
CA ALA A 308 2.23 11.78 15.32
C ALA A 308 0.95 11.60 14.48
N ALA A 309 1.04 11.66 13.16
CA ALA A 309 -0.10 11.43 12.26
C ALA A 309 -0.68 10.01 12.42
N LEU A 310 0.16 9.00 12.58
CA LEU A 310 -0.26 7.61 12.84
C LEU A 310 -0.92 7.47 14.21
N PHE A 311 -0.41 8.13 15.25
CA PHE A 311 -1.05 8.17 16.56
C PHE A 311 -2.40 8.88 16.52
N ILE A 312 -2.53 9.99 15.79
CA ILE A 312 -3.81 10.68 15.60
C ILE A 312 -4.79 9.76 14.86
N ALA A 313 -4.35 9.06 13.83
CA ALA A 313 -5.17 8.07 13.13
C ALA A 313 -5.64 6.94 14.05
N ALA A 314 -4.75 6.43 14.91
CA ALA A 314 -5.09 5.43 15.92
C ALA A 314 -6.08 5.98 16.95
N LEU A 315 -5.92 7.23 17.39
CA LEU A 315 -6.84 7.89 18.31
C LEU A 315 -8.24 8.05 17.71
N ILE A 316 -8.33 8.49 16.45
CA ILE A 316 -9.60 8.57 15.72
C ILE A 316 -10.28 7.20 15.69
N SER A 317 -9.53 6.14 15.38
CA SER A 317 -10.03 4.76 15.35
C SER A 317 -10.52 4.31 16.73
N THR A 318 -9.78 4.64 17.80
CA THR A 318 -10.13 4.33 19.18
C THR A 318 -11.42 5.02 19.62
N VAL A 319 -11.58 6.30 19.32
CA VAL A 319 -12.80 7.06 19.64
C VAL A 319 -14.03 6.43 18.96
N GLN A 320 -13.89 5.98 17.72
CA GLN A 320 -14.99 5.29 17.02
C GLN A 320 -15.30 3.93 17.67
N LEU A 321 -14.30 3.22 18.15
CA LEU A 321 -14.47 1.95 18.86
C LEU A 321 -15.30 2.13 20.13
N PHE A 322 -14.99 3.14 20.95
CA PHE A 322 -15.75 3.46 22.15
C PHE A 322 -17.19 3.86 21.84
N LYS A 323 -17.43 4.66 20.81
CA LYS A 323 -18.81 5.02 20.40
C LYS A 323 -19.64 3.80 20.03
N LEU A 324 -19.04 2.81 19.35
CA LEU A 324 -19.74 1.56 19.02
C LEU A 324 -20.10 0.76 20.27
N GLN A 325 -19.21 0.67 21.26
CA GLN A 325 -19.47 -0.06 22.50
C GLN A 325 -20.61 0.57 23.31
N VAL A 326 -20.67 1.91 23.38
CA VAL A 326 -21.75 2.63 24.10
C VAL A 326 -23.12 2.44 23.43
N VAL A 327 -23.17 2.30 22.11
CA VAL A 327 -24.44 2.08 21.37
C VAL A 327 -24.93 0.63 21.50
N THR A 328 -24.02 -0.31 21.79
CA THR A 328 -24.35 -1.75 21.91
C THR A 328 -24.59 -2.23 23.35
N SER A 329 -24.26 -1.39 24.35
CA SER A 329 -24.59 -1.58 25.78
C SER A 329 -25.93 -0.96 26.13
#